data_37bd5e86621ef6c080ad0f6f8d061dec
#
_entry.id   37bd5e86621ef6c080ad0f6f8d061dec
#
_cell.length_a   1.000
_cell.length_b   1.000
_cell.length_c   1.000
_cell.angle_alpha   90.00
_cell.angle_beta   90.00
_cell.angle_gamma   90.00
#
_symmetry.space_group_name_H-M   'P 1'
#
loop_
_entity.id
_entity.type
_entity.pdbx_description
1 polymer ?
#
loop_
_entity_poly.entity_id
_entity_poly.type
_entity_poly.pdbx_seq_one_letter_code
_entity_poly.pdbx_strand_id
1 'polypeptide(L)'
;KYTGGIIINPKTGSVYALGVLPSFDPNDYGNAENPDVYRNPLIENVYEMGSIIKPITMGIGLDAGVVTPQTTYDDKGFLTLDGYTIRNYDGRGRGVVPMQEVLNQSLNTGVAYIASQVGTRKFGDYLKEFGLGTETGIDLPNETVGLTDNLDSPRAIEYATASYGQGIALTPIATVRALSALANGGVLVTPHVAKEIEYESGASKKVSFPEDGQVISKEASETLTRMLVGVVDTALM
;
A
#
# COMPACT_ATOMS: atom_id res chain seq x y z
N LYS A 1 -15.04 2.19 17.14
CA LYS A 1 -13.62 2.26 16.74
C LYS A 1 -13.07 0.85 16.75
N TYR A 2 -12.29 0.50 15.73
CA TYR A 2 -11.60 -0.79 15.64
C TYR A 2 -10.10 -0.60 15.83
N THR A 3 -9.45 -1.60 16.38
CA THR A 3 -7.99 -1.75 16.39
C THR A 3 -7.69 -3.11 15.77
N GLY A 4 -6.78 -3.17 14.83
CA GLY A 4 -6.46 -4.42 14.16
C GLY A 4 -5.05 -4.45 13.62
N GLY A 5 -4.60 -5.64 13.22
CA GLY A 5 -3.29 -5.86 12.64
C GLY A 5 -3.27 -7.08 11.73
N ILE A 6 -2.35 -7.03 10.76
CA ILE A 6 -2.08 -8.11 9.81
C ILE A 6 -0.57 -8.36 9.83
N ILE A 7 -0.16 -9.63 9.91
CA ILE A 7 1.21 -10.08 9.71
C ILE A 7 1.21 -11.07 8.54
N ILE A 8 1.93 -10.74 7.48
CA ILE A 8 2.01 -11.54 6.26
C ILE A 8 3.46 -11.92 5.95
N ASN A 9 3.65 -13.06 5.34
CA ASN A 9 4.91 -13.41 4.70
C ASN A 9 4.96 -12.75 3.31
N PRO A 10 5.85 -11.79 3.04
CA PRO A 10 5.86 -11.07 1.77
C PRO A 10 6.23 -11.95 0.57
N LYS A 11 6.90 -13.10 0.79
CA LYS A 11 7.32 -14.01 -0.29
C LYS A 11 6.26 -15.01 -0.71
N THR A 12 5.35 -15.35 0.20
CA THR A 12 4.37 -16.43 -0.05
C THR A 12 2.93 -15.95 -0.03
N GLY A 13 2.64 -14.77 0.58
CA GLY A 13 1.29 -14.33 0.85
C GLY A 13 0.65 -14.97 2.09
N SER A 14 1.32 -15.91 2.77
CA SER A 14 0.77 -16.55 3.97
C SER A 14 0.52 -15.53 5.07
N VAL A 15 -0.71 -15.44 5.55
CA VAL A 15 -1.09 -14.60 6.68
C VAL A 15 -0.77 -15.35 7.97
N TYR A 16 0.19 -14.84 8.74
CA TYR A 16 0.59 -15.43 10.02
C TYR A 16 -0.33 -15.01 11.17
N ALA A 17 -0.86 -13.80 11.10
CA ALA A 17 -1.85 -13.29 12.04
C ALA A 17 -2.71 -12.22 11.36
N LEU A 18 -3.99 -12.25 11.69
CA LEU A 18 -4.97 -11.25 11.33
C LEU A 18 -5.94 -11.16 12.49
N GLY A 19 -6.06 -10.00 13.09
CA GLY A 19 -6.90 -9.83 14.28
C GLY A 19 -7.47 -8.41 14.38
N VAL A 20 -8.68 -8.33 14.95
CA VAL A 20 -9.44 -7.09 15.13
C VAL A 20 -10.06 -7.05 16.53
N LEU A 21 -10.08 -5.88 17.13
CA LEU A 21 -10.80 -5.58 18.37
C LEU A 21 -11.76 -4.41 18.13
N PRO A 22 -13.01 -4.43 18.70
CA PRO A 22 -13.59 -5.52 19.48
C PRO A 22 -13.84 -6.77 18.63
N SER A 23 -13.88 -7.93 19.26
CA SER A 23 -14.14 -9.24 18.67
C SER A 23 -15.34 -9.88 19.38
N PHE A 24 -15.74 -11.06 18.94
CA PHE A 24 -16.80 -11.87 19.53
C PHE A 24 -16.25 -13.22 20.02
N ASP A 25 -16.96 -13.87 20.93
CA ASP A 25 -16.67 -15.25 21.32
C ASP A 25 -17.30 -16.21 20.28
N PRO A 26 -16.53 -16.98 19.51
CA PRO A 26 -17.08 -17.91 18.54
C PRO A 26 -17.88 -19.07 19.18
N ASN A 27 -17.71 -19.33 20.47
CA ASN A 27 -18.49 -20.33 21.22
C ASN A 27 -19.82 -19.77 21.72
N ASP A 28 -20.01 -18.45 21.75
CA ASP A 28 -21.22 -17.74 22.16
C ASP A 28 -21.58 -16.62 21.20
N TYR A 29 -21.46 -16.90 19.90
CA TYR A 29 -21.61 -15.88 18.84
C TYR A 29 -23.03 -15.27 18.79
N GLY A 30 -24.08 -15.96 19.30
CA GLY A 30 -25.46 -15.45 19.28
C GLY A 30 -25.74 -14.31 20.24
N ASN A 31 -24.86 -14.05 21.20
CA ASN A 31 -25.05 -13.07 22.28
C ASN A 31 -24.17 -11.81 22.14
N ALA A 32 -23.58 -11.57 20.96
CA ALA A 32 -22.84 -10.34 20.74
C ALA A 32 -23.77 -9.12 20.77
N GLU A 33 -23.45 -8.15 21.64
CA GLU A 33 -24.25 -6.92 21.81
C GLU A 33 -24.29 -6.06 20.53
N ASN A 34 -23.22 -6.10 19.74
CA ASN A 34 -23.11 -5.33 18.49
C ASN A 34 -22.81 -6.26 17.31
N PRO A 35 -23.73 -6.41 16.32
CA PRO A 35 -23.52 -7.23 15.14
C PRO A 35 -22.29 -6.85 14.29
N ASP A 36 -21.80 -5.60 14.40
CA ASP A 36 -20.61 -5.16 13.66
C ASP A 36 -19.34 -5.91 14.03
N VAL A 37 -19.30 -6.60 15.20
CA VAL A 37 -18.13 -7.41 15.58
C VAL A 37 -17.95 -8.67 14.74
N TYR A 38 -18.95 -9.06 13.96
CA TYR A 38 -18.84 -10.17 13.00
C TYR A 38 -18.16 -9.78 11.69
N ARG A 39 -18.01 -8.48 11.43
CA ARG A 39 -17.33 -7.98 10.24
C ARG A 39 -15.82 -7.95 10.46
N ASN A 40 -15.09 -8.16 9.39
CA ASN A 40 -13.64 -8.01 9.41
C ASN A 40 -13.21 -6.71 8.70
N PRO A 41 -13.07 -5.59 9.44
CA PRO A 41 -12.73 -4.30 8.83
C PRO A 41 -11.34 -4.27 8.17
N LEU A 42 -10.51 -5.30 8.36
CA LEU A 42 -9.22 -5.41 7.67
C LEU A 42 -9.35 -5.83 6.20
N ILE A 43 -10.49 -6.41 5.83
CA ILE A 43 -10.79 -6.84 4.46
C ILE A 43 -12.08 -6.23 3.91
N GLU A 44 -12.99 -5.76 4.79
CA GLU A 44 -14.32 -5.26 4.41
C GLU A 44 -14.42 -3.72 4.40
N ASN A 45 -13.52 -3.00 5.07
CA ASN A 45 -13.56 -1.54 5.14
C ASN A 45 -12.40 -0.92 4.36
N VAL A 46 -12.66 0.25 3.78
CA VAL A 46 -11.66 1.04 3.05
C VAL A 46 -11.29 2.30 3.79
N TYR A 47 -10.03 2.70 3.68
CA TYR A 47 -9.46 3.87 4.34
C TYR A 47 -8.50 4.59 3.41
N GLU A 48 -8.40 5.91 3.52
CA GLU A 48 -7.28 6.65 2.98
C GLU A 48 -6.02 6.33 3.80
N MET A 49 -5.11 5.58 3.21
CA MET A 49 -3.95 5.02 3.93
C MET A 49 -2.87 6.05 4.24
N GLY A 50 -2.92 7.21 3.56
CA GLY A 50 -1.96 8.28 3.80
C GLY A 50 -0.53 7.89 3.48
N SER A 51 0.41 8.40 4.27
CA SER A 51 1.85 8.36 3.98
C SER A 51 2.46 6.96 3.84
N ILE A 52 1.78 5.89 4.25
CA ILE A 52 2.27 4.51 4.02
C ILE A 52 2.23 4.10 2.54
N ILE A 53 1.58 4.88 1.69
CA ILE A 53 1.60 4.69 0.22
C ILE A 53 2.87 5.27 -0.42
N LYS A 54 3.56 6.22 0.22
CA LYS A 54 4.75 6.87 -0.33
C LYS A 54 5.89 5.92 -0.74
N PRO A 55 6.17 4.84 -0.01
CA PRO A 55 7.10 3.81 -0.48
C PRO A 55 6.71 3.20 -1.83
N ILE A 56 5.42 2.96 -2.06
CA ILE A 56 4.93 2.44 -3.36
C ILE A 56 5.23 3.46 -4.46
N THR A 57 4.90 4.73 -4.23
CA THR A 57 5.19 5.82 -5.18
C THR A 57 6.68 5.96 -5.46
N MET A 58 7.54 5.84 -4.44
CA MET A 58 8.99 5.86 -4.62
C MET A 58 9.45 4.66 -5.45
N GLY A 59 8.95 3.45 -5.16
CA GLY A 59 9.22 2.24 -5.92
C GLY A 59 8.87 2.38 -7.41
N ILE A 60 7.70 2.96 -7.69
CA ILE A 60 7.25 3.28 -9.06
C ILE A 60 8.21 4.26 -9.74
N GLY A 61 8.63 5.31 -9.05
CA GLY A 61 9.57 6.30 -9.59
C GLY A 61 10.94 5.72 -9.92
N LEU A 62 11.44 4.82 -9.06
CA LEU A 62 12.69 4.08 -9.28
C LEU A 62 12.56 3.12 -10.47
N ASP A 63 11.48 2.35 -10.53
CA ASP A 63 11.24 1.37 -11.59
C ASP A 63 11.03 2.04 -12.96
N ALA A 64 10.29 3.15 -12.98
CA ALA A 64 10.09 3.95 -14.19
C ALA A 64 11.38 4.65 -14.68
N GLY A 65 12.46 4.63 -13.87
CA GLY A 65 13.75 5.27 -14.18
C GLY A 65 13.70 6.79 -14.15
N VAL A 66 12.67 7.40 -13.55
CA VAL A 66 12.51 8.86 -13.50
C VAL A 66 13.21 9.49 -12.30
N VAL A 67 13.51 8.70 -11.26
CA VAL A 67 14.29 9.13 -10.09
C VAL A 67 15.28 8.06 -9.65
N THR A 68 16.30 8.51 -8.92
CA THR A 68 17.24 7.70 -8.13
C THR A 68 17.24 8.23 -6.70
N PRO A 69 17.80 7.53 -5.70
CA PRO A 69 17.91 8.05 -4.34
C PRO A 69 18.58 9.44 -4.25
N GLN A 70 19.48 9.74 -5.18
CA GLN A 70 20.25 10.99 -5.26
C GLN A 70 19.58 12.07 -6.13
N THR A 71 18.56 11.72 -6.92
CA THR A 71 17.80 12.72 -7.70
C THR A 71 17.26 13.79 -6.77
N THR A 72 17.48 15.06 -7.09
CA THR A 72 17.04 16.19 -6.27
C THR A 72 15.83 16.89 -6.87
N TYR A 73 15.02 17.49 -6.02
CA TYR A 73 13.96 18.42 -6.39
C TYR A 73 13.96 19.63 -5.44
N ASP A 74 13.34 20.73 -5.87
CA ASP A 74 13.21 21.96 -5.05
C ASP A 74 11.88 21.90 -4.27
N ASP A 75 11.97 21.55 -2.98
CA ASP A 75 10.83 21.50 -2.07
C ASP A 75 10.48 22.90 -1.54
N LYS A 76 9.45 23.50 -2.10
CA LYS A 76 8.89 24.78 -1.64
C LYS A 76 7.91 24.66 -0.48
N GLY A 77 7.62 23.43 0.00
CA GLY A 77 6.64 23.14 1.03
C GLY A 77 5.19 23.08 0.50
N PHE A 78 4.98 23.47 -0.74
CA PHE A 78 3.69 23.39 -1.41
C PHE A 78 3.83 23.21 -2.93
N LEU A 79 2.76 22.70 -3.55
CA LEU A 79 2.60 22.55 -4.98
C LEU A 79 1.15 22.87 -5.36
N THR A 80 0.94 23.64 -6.41
CA THR A 80 -0.41 23.95 -6.91
C THR A 80 -0.66 23.25 -8.23
N LEU A 81 -1.71 22.43 -8.29
CA LEU A 81 -2.16 21.69 -9.47
C LEU A 81 -3.67 21.86 -9.62
N ASP A 82 -4.14 22.08 -10.83
CA ASP A 82 -5.57 22.22 -11.16
C ASP A 82 -6.33 23.21 -10.24
N GLY A 83 -5.65 24.25 -9.74
CA GLY A 83 -6.21 25.24 -8.80
C GLY A 83 -6.22 24.80 -7.33
N TYR A 84 -5.74 23.63 -7.00
CA TYR A 84 -5.63 23.09 -5.64
C TYR A 84 -4.20 23.14 -5.14
N THR A 85 -4.01 23.34 -3.84
CA THR A 85 -2.68 23.40 -3.23
C THR A 85 -2.44 22.20 -2.32
N ILE A 86 -1.47 21.36 -2.69
CA ILE A 86 -0.88 20.34 -1.84
C ILE A 86 0.18 20.96 -0.95
N ARG A 87 0.30 20.53 0.30
CA ARG A 87 1.32 20.99 1.25
C ARG A 87 2.00 19.81 1.93
N ASN A 88 3.25 20.00 2.33
CA ASN A 88 3.86 19.14 3.32
C ASN A 88 3.10 19.26 4.66
N TYR A 89 3.19 18.22 5.49
CA TYR A 89 2.43 18.15 6.75
C TYR A 89 2.61 19.41 7.63
N ASP A 90 3.83 19.93 7.72
CA ASP A 90 4.18 21.10 8.50
C ASP A 90 4.14 22.42 7.70
N GLY A 91 3.79 22.36 6.41
CA GLY A 91 3.74 23.50 5.49
C GLY A 91 5.09 24.11 5.14
N ARG A 92 6.22 23.46 5.51
CA ARG A 92 7.57 23.99 5.31
C ARG A 92 8.22 23.40 4.07
N GLY A 93 8.95 24.23 3.33
CA GLY A 93 9.86 23.82 2.27
C GLY A 93 11.24 23.45 2.84
N ARG A 94 11.91 22.54 2.15
CA ARG A 94 13.28 22.08 2.49
C ARG A 94 14.32 22.59 1.50
N GLY A 95 13.90 23.32 0.45
CA GLY A 95 14.78 23.70 -0.65
C GLY A 95 15.17 22.48 -1.49
N VAL A 96 16.38 22.49 -2.03
CA VAL A 96 16.85 21.39 -2.90
C VAL A 96 17.27 20.20 -2.05
N VAL A 97 16.51 19.11 -2.11
CA VAL A 97 16.73 17.88 -1.34
C VAL A 97 16.69 16.63 -2.23
N PRO A 98 17.43 15.56 -1.89
CA PRO A 98 17.39 14.30 -2.62
C PRO A 98 16.13 13.50 -2.33
N MET A 99 15.83 12.51 -3.18
CA MET A 99 14.68 11.60 -3.01
C MET A 99 14.74 10.80 -1.69
N GLN A 100 15.92 10.55 -1.15
CA GLN A 100 16.05 9.95 0.18
C GLN A 100 15.34 10.80 1.24
N GLU A 101 15.49 12.13 1.20
CA GLU A 101 14.84 13.05 2.16
C GLU A 101 13.30 13.09 1.98
N VAL A 102 12.78 12.78 0.80
CA VAL A 102 11.33 12.65 0.59
C VAL A 102 10.75 11.56 1.48
N LEU A 103 11.44 10.42 1.61
CA LEU A 103 11.04 9.34 2.53
C LEU A 103 11.36 9.68 3.98
N ASN A 104 12.56 10.18 4.28
CA ASN A 104 13.01 10.53 5.65
C ASN A 104 12.04 11.49 6.35
N GLN A 105 11.56 12.50 5.62
CA GLN A 105 10.69 13.53 6.15
C GLN A 105 9.22 13.39 5.69
N SER A 106 8.90 12.32 4.99
CA SER A 106 7.54 12.04 4.51
C SER A 106 6.93 13.21 3.73
N LEU A 107 7.67 13.75 2.75
CA LEU A 107 7.27 14.95 2.00
C LEU A 107 6.18 14.64 0.95
N ASN A 108 5.02 15.28 1.09
CA ASN A 108 3.91 15.13 0.13
C ASN A 108 4.29 15.71 -1.25
N THR A 109 4.93 16.86 -1.27
CA THR A 109 5.37 17.54 -2.50
C THR A 109 6.37 16.71 -3.28
N GLY A 110 7.23 15.93 -2.58
CA GLY A 110 8.24 15.08 -3.21
C GLY A 110 7.64 13.88 -3.92
N VAL A 111 6.67 13.19 -3.32
CA VAL A 111 5.99 12.07 -4.00
C VAL A 111 5.04 12.56 -5.09
N ALA A 112 4.40 13.73 -4.94
CA ALA A 112 3.66 14.37 -6.02
C ALA A 112 4.56 14.74 -7.20
N TYR A 113 5.81 15.20 -6.94
CA TYR A 113 6.82 15.39 -7.97
C TYR A 113 7.13 14.08 -8.69
N ILE A 114 7.36 12.95 -7.97
CA ILE A 114 7.61 11.64 -8.58
C ILE A 114 6.44 11.27 -9.51
N ALA A 115 5.20 11.34 -9.03
CA ALA A 115 4.02 11.03 -9.84
C ALA A 115 3.96 11.88 -11.12
N SER A 116 4.33 13.18 -11.03
CA SER A 116 4.39 14.07 -12.20
C SER A 116 5.47 13.68 -13.20
N GLN A 117 6.63 13.19 -12.74
CA GLN A 117 7.72 12.73 -13.61
C GLN A 117 7.38 11.41 -14.31
N VAL A 118 6.69 10.51 -13.64
CA VAL A 118 6.15 9.27 -14.24
C VAL A 118 5.07 9.59 -15.29
N GLY A 119 4.30 10.62 -15.05
CA GLY A 119 3.11 11.02 -15.81
C GLY A 119 1.84 10.32 -15.31
N THR A 120 0.73 11.05 -15.33
CA THR A 120 -0.53 10.65 -14.70
C THR A 120 -1.00 9.26 -15.11
N ARG A 121 -1.10 9.02 -16.42
CA ARG A 121 -1.58 7.74 -16.95
C ARG A 121 -0.69 6.57 -16.51
N LYS A 122 0.62 6.66 -16.73
CA LYS A 122 1.57 5.60 -16.37
C LYS A 122 1.60 5.37 -14.87
N PHE A 123 1.52 6.43 -14.06
CA PHE A 123 1.46 6.31 -12.62
C PHE A 123 0.17 5.61 -12.14
N GLY A 124 -0.98 5.94 -12.74
CA GLY A 124 -2.24 5.26 -12.47
C GLY A 124 -2.20 3.77 -12.86
N ASP A 125 -1.61 3.45 -14.02
CA ASP A 125 -1.43 2.06 -14.47
C ASP A 125 -0.59 1.27 -13.46
N TYR A 126 0.54 1.81 -12.97
CA TYR A 126 1.33 1.18 -11.90
C TYR A 126 0.52 0.93 -10.63
N LEU A 127 -0.27 1.91 -10.16
CA LEU A 127 -1.09 1.71 -8.96
C LEU A 127 -2.10 0.57 -9.15
N LYS A 128 -2.67 0.44 -10.34
CA LYS A 128 -3.55 -0.68 -10.71
C LYS A 128 -2.80 -2.02 -10.78
N GLU A 129 -1.58 -2.03 -11.32
CA GLU A 129 -0.71 -3.22 -11.33
C GLU A 129 -0.32 -3.67 -9.93
N PHE A 130 -0.15 -2.75 -8.97
CA PHE A 130 -0.02 -3.07 -7.55
C PHE A 130 -1.29 -3.65 -6.91
N GLY A 131 -2.36 -3.84 -7.71
CA GLY A 131 -3.64 -4.40 -7.27
C GLY A 131 -4.50 -3.42 -6.48
N LEU A 132 -4.19 -2.12 -6.52
CA LEU A 132 -5.02 -1.11 -5.84
C LEU A 132 -6.32 -0.92 -6.63
N GLY A 133 -7.45 -1.16 -5.98
CA GLY A 133 -8.79 -1.09 -6.61
C GLY A 133 -9.32 -2.44 -7.11
N THR A 134 -8.63 -3.55 -6.82
CA THR A 134 -9.10 -4.91 -7.08
C THR A 134 -9.13 -5.74 -5.81
N GLU A 135 -9.85 -6.85 -5.79
CA GLU A 135 -9.77 -7.83 -4.72
C GLU A 135 -8.35 -8.44 -4.67
N THR A 136 -7.88 -8.76 -3.47
CA THR A 136 -6.60 -9.42 -3.28
C THR A 136 -6.66 -10.92 -3.55
N GLY A 137 -7.87 -11.48 -3.55
CA GLY A 137 -8.12 -12.90 -3.64
C GLY A 137 -7.82 -13.66 -2.36
N ILE A 138 -7.80 -12.97 -1.20
CA ILE A 138 -7.67 -13.64 0.10
C ILE A 138 -8.81 -14.64 0.28
N ASP A 139 -8.51 -15.80 0.82
CA ASP A 139 -9.45 -16.89 1.09
C ASP A 139 -10.37 -16.64 2.31
N LEU A 140 -10.79 -15.39 2.48
CA LEU A 140 -11.77 -14.96 3.49
C LEU A 140 -13.00 -14.33 2.80
N PRO A 141 -14.21 -14.45 3.40
CA PRO A 141 -15.43 -13.92 2.78
C PRO A 141 -15.50 -12.39 2.85
N ASN A 142 -16.35 -11.81 1.97
CA ASN A 142 -16.75 -10.40 1.96
C ASN A 142 -15.59 -9.41 1.72
N GLU A 143 -14.58 -9.79 0.95
CA GLU A 143 -13.54 -8.84 0.55
C GLU A 143 -14.16 -7.68 -0.23
N THR A 144 -13.74 -6.45 0.11
CA THR A 144 -14.20 -5.22 -0.54
C THR A 144 -13.07 -4.65 -1.40
N VAL A 145 -13.39 -4.22 -2.60
CA VAL A 145 -12.46 -3.51 -3.47
C VAL A 145 -12.21 -2.08 -2.95
N GLY A 146 -11.03 -1.54 -3.26
CA GLY A 146 -10.71 -0.15 -2.96
C GLY A 146 -11.49 0.84 -3.82
N LEU A 147 -11.60 2.08 -3.37
CA LEU A 147 -12.16 3.21 -4.12
C LEU A 147 -11.01 3.93 -4.83
N THR A 148 -10.89 3.73 -6.13
CA THR A 148 -9.76 4.22 -6.94
C THR A 148 -10.19 4.89 -8.24
N ASP A 149 -11.46 5.28 -8.36
CA ASP A 149 -12.03 5.92 -9.57
C ASP A 149 -11.26 7.20 -9.97
N ASN A 150 -10.63 7.86 -9.00
CA ASN A 150 -9.77 9.02 -9.23
C ASN A 150 -8.56 8.72 -10.13
N LEU A 151 -8.15 7.45 -10.23
CA LEU A 151 -7.05 7.04 -11.11
C LEU A 151 -7.43 6.98 -12.61
N ASP A 152 -8.69 7.21 -12.93
CA ASP A 152 -9.19 7.37 -14.31
C ASP A 152 -9.53 8.83 -14.65
N SER A 153 -9.26 9.75 -13.72
CA SER A 153 -9.48 11.18 -13.89
C SER A 153 -8.46 11.80 -14.87
N PRO A 154 -8.85 12.81 -15.68
CA PRO A 154 -7.90 13.58 -16.46
C PRO A 154 -7.11 14.61 -15.64
N ARG A 155 -7.43 14.80 -14.35
CA ARG A 155 -6.88 15.85 -13.49
C ARG A 155 -5.59 15.40 -12.80
N ALA A 156 -4.53 16.19 -12.93
CA ALA A 156 -3.23 15.88 -12.34
C ALA A 156 -3.27 15.86 -10.80
N ILE A 157 -4.13 16.65 -10.18
CA ILE A 157 -4.28 16.70 -8.72
C ILE A 157 -4.67 15.35 -8.12
N GLU A 158 -5.51 14.56 -8.80
CA GLU A 158 -5.96 13.25 -8.30
C GLU A 158 -4.79 12.26 -8.17
N TYR A 159 -3.88 12.23 -9.13
CA TYR A 159 -2.67 11.39 -9.08
C TYR A 159 -1.66 11.90 -8.06
N ALA A 160 -1.55 13.22 -7.93
CA ALA A 160 -0.69 13.83 -6.93
C ALA A 160 -1.17 13.50 -5.50
N THR A 161 -2.48 13.53 -5.22
CA THR A 161 -3.03 13.11 -3.92
C THR A 161 -2.91 11.61 -3.71
N ALA A 162 -3.17 10.78 -4.72
CA ALA A 162 -3.00 9.34 -4.66
C ALA A 162 -1.56 8.94 -4.30
N SER A 163 -0.55 9.72 -4.75
CA SER A 163 0.87 9.44 -4.48
C SER A 163 1.25 9.42 -3.00
N TYR A 164 0.45 10.05 -2.13
CA TYR A 164 0.61 9.98 -0.67
C TYR A 164 -0.61 9.41 0.04
N GLY A 165 -1.45 8.65 -0.69
CA GLY A 165 -2.53 7.85 -0.14
C GLY A 165 -3.77 8.64 0.27
N GLN A 166 -4.05 9.76 -0.39
CA GLN A 166 -5.29 10.52 -0.27
C GLN A 166 -6.04 10.55 -1.61
N GLY A 167 -7.35 10.71 -1.57
CA GLY A 167 -8.20 10.65 -2.76
C GLY A 167 -8.41 9.23 -3.31
N ILE A 168 -7.78 8.23 -2.72
CA ILE A 168 -8.04 6.80 -2.91
C ILE A 168 -8.24 6.15 -1.55
N ALA A 169 -9.14 5.18 -1.46
CA ALA A 169 -9.37 4.44 -0.23
C ALA A 169 -9.21 2.93 -0.46
N LEU A 170 -8.42 2.28 0.39
CA LEU A 170 -7.97 0.90 0.22
C LEU A 170 -8.29 0.08 1.47
N THR A 171 -8.49 -1.23 1.29
CA THR A 171 -8.55 -2.12 2.45
C THR A 171 -7.15 -2.31 3.05
N PRO A 172 -7.04 -2.54 4.37
CA PRO A 172 -5.76 -2.89 4.99
C PRO A 172 -5.06 -4.07 4.33
N ILE A 173 -5.79 -5.11 3.93
CA ILE A 173 -5.20 -6.28 3.28
C ILE A 173 -4.63 -5.94 1.90
N ALA A 174 -5.33 -5.15 1.07
CA ALA A 174 -4.81 -4.71 -0.23
C ALA A 174 -3.54 -3.86 -0.06
N THR A 175 -3.52 -3.00 0.96
CA THR A 175 -2.33 -2.19 1.28
C THR A 175 -1.14 -3.05 1.71
N VAL A 176 -1.34 -4.02 2.60
CA VAL A 176 -0.28 -4.93 3.05
C VAL A 176 0.23 -5.80 1.89
N ARG A 177 -0.66 -6.27 1.00
CA ARG A 177 -0.29 -6.97 -0.23
C ARG A 177 0.62 -6.13 -1.11
N ALA A 178 0.24 -4.90 -1.41
CA ALA A 178 1.04 -3.98 -2.23
C ALA A 178 2.41 -3.68 -1.60
N LEU A 179 2.46 -3.45 -0.28
CA LEU A 179 3.71 -3.25 0.45
C LEU A 179 4.59 -4.51 0.46
N SER A 180 3.99 -5.71 0.46
CA SER A 180 4.74 -6.98 0.40
C SER A 180 5.56 -7.09 -0.89
N ALA A 181 5.06 -6.58 -2.02
CA ALA A 181 5.80 -6.57 -3.28
C ALA A 181 7.11 -5.76 -3.18
N LEU A 182 7.14 -4.71 -2.37
CA LEU A 182 8.34 -3.91 -2.14
C LEU A 182 9.44 -4.70 -1.42
N ALA A 183 9.07 -5.71 -0.62
CA ALA A 183 9.98 -6.47 0.24
C ALA A 183 10.40 -7.83 -0.34
N ASN A 184 9.88 -8.22 -1.51
CA ASN A 184 10.11 -9.55 -2.08
C ASN A 184 10.67 -9.53 -3.52
N GLY A 185 11.23 -8.42 -3.95
CA GLY A 185 11.78 -8.28 -5.29
C GLY A 185 10.77 -7.80 -6.33
N GLY A 186 9.66 -7.21 -5.90
CA GLY A 186 8.67 -6.59 -6.77
C GLY A 186 7.54 -7.50 -7.24
N VAL A 187 7.39 -8.69 -6.64
CA VAL A 187 6.35 -9.66 -7.01
C VAL A 187 5.11 -9.49 -6.13
N LEU A 188 3.95 -9.37 -6.75
CA LEU A 188 2.68 -9.32 -6.05
C LEU A 188 2.23 -10.74 -5.70
N VAL A 189 1.85 -10.96 -4.44
CA VAL A 189 1.43 -12.27 -3.92
C VAL A 189 -0.05 -12.26 -3.54
N THR A 190 -0.70 -13.42 -3.59
CA THR A 190 -2.07 -13.57 -3.08
C THR A 190 -2.05 -13.84 -1.57
N PRO A 191 -2.60 -12.94 -0.73
CA PRO A 191 -2.76 -13.20 0.70
C PRO A 191 -3.64 -14.43 0.95
N HIS A 192 -3.28 -15.25 1.94
CA HIS A 192 -4.09 -16.44 2.27
C HIS A 192 -3.88 -16.90 3.71
N VAL A 193 -4.92 -17.51 4.28
CA VAL A 193 -4.91 -18.09 5.63
C VAL A 193 -4.91 -19.63 5.58
N ALA A 194 -5.52 -20.24 4.55
CA ALA A 194 -5.57 -21.68 4.41
C ALA A 194 -4.23 -22.20 3.86
N LYS A 195 -3.68 -23.21 4.52
CA LYS A 195 -2.44 -23.89 4.09
C LYS A 195 -2.75 -25.26 3.48
N GLU A 196 -3.63 -25.99 4.12
CA GLU A 196 -3.94 -27.36 3.78
C GLU A 196 -5.38 -27.70 4.19
N ILE A 197 -6.04 -28.54 3.43
CA ILE A 197 -7.37 -29.10 3.75
C ILE A 197 -7.18 -30.57 4.10
N GLU A 198 -7.54 -30.95 5.30
CA GLU A 198 -7.57 -32.33 5.74
C GLU A 198 -8.99 -32.88 5.63
N TYR A 199 -9.15 -34.01 4.96
CA TYR A 199 -10.43 -34.67 4.78
C TYR A 199 -10.62 -35.75 5.87
N GLU A 200 -11.86 -36.03 6.21
CA GLU A 200 -12.21 -37.11 7.17
C GLU A 200 -11.67 -38.49 6.74
N SER A 201 -11.41 -38.69 5.46
CA SER A 201 -10.78 -39.91 4.92
C SER A 201 -9.28 -40.07 5.29
N GLY A 202 -8.68 -39.06 5.92
CA GLY A 202 -7.25 -38.98 6.20
C GLY A 202 -6.40 -38.49 5.02
N ALA A 203 -7.01 -38.19 3.88
CA ALA A 203 -6.31 -37.53 2.77
C ALA A 203 -6.13 -36.05 3.05
N SER A 204 -5.05 -35.44 2.54
CA SER A 204 -4.86 -34.00 2.61
C SER A 204 -4.61 -33.39 1.23
N LYS A 205 -4.95 -32.12 1.08
CA LYS A 205 -4.71 -31.30 -0.13
C LYS A 205 -4.08 -29.98 0.27
N LYS A 206 -2.85 -29.74 -0.15
CA LYS A 206 -2.25 -28.40 -0.02
C LYS A 206 -3.00 -27.41 -0.91
N VAL A 207 -3.30 -26.25 -0.36
CA VAL A 207 -3.87 -25.15 -1.12
C VAL A 207 -2.73 -24.40 -1.81
N SER A 208 -2.91 -24.04 -3.08
CA SER A 208 -1.96 -23.26 -3.84
C SER A 208 -2.63 -21.95 -4.29
N PHE A 209 -1.90 -20.87 -4.20
CA PHE A 209 -2.35 -19.56 -4.60
C PHE A 209 -1.49 -19.04 -5.75
N PRO A 210 -2.07 -18.32 -6.72
CA PRO A 210 -1.31 -17.77 -7.83
C PRO A 210 -0.36 -16.65 -7.35
N GLU A 211 0.75 -16.48 -8.07
CA GLU A 211 1.53 -15.24 -8.05
C GLU A 211 0.93 -14.31 -9.11
N ASP A 212 0.65 -13.06 -8.73
CA ASP A 212 -0.02 -12.10 -9.63
C ASP A 212 0.96 -11.35 -10.54
N GLY A 213 2.23 -11.72 -10.50
CA GLY A 213 3.27 -11.19 -11.38
C GLY A 213 4.13 -10.09 -10.75
N GLN A 214 5.10 -9.63 -11.54
CA GLN A 214 6.06 -8.61 -11.12
C GLN A 214 5.51 -7.23 -11.44
N VAL A 215 5.40 -6.36 -10.42
CA VAL A 215 4.84 -5.00 -10.52
C VAL A 215 5.90 -3.90 -10.54
N ILE A 216 7.09 -4.18 -9.99
CA ILE A 216 8.32 -3.38 -10.17
C ILE A 216 9.50 -4.32 -10.29
N SER A 217 10.60 -3.86 -10.89
CA SER A 217 11.82 -4.64 -11.02
C SER A 217 12.43 -4.98 -9.66
N LYS A 218 13.17 -6.08 -9.61
CA LYS A 218 13.93 -6.48 -8.42
C LYS A 218 14.91 -5.38 -8.00
N GLU A 219 15.54 -4.72 -8.96
CA GLU A 219 16.49 -3.62 -8.70
C GLU A 219 15.81 -2.44 -8.00
N ALA A 220 14.61 -2.03 -8.45
CA ALA A 220 13.82 -0.98 -7.81
C ALA A 220 13.42 -1.38 -6.38
N SER A 221 12.94 -2.62 -6.17
CA SER A 221 12.61 -3.16 -4.85
C SER A 221 13.81 -3.16 -3.90
N GLU A 222 14.98 -3.64 -4.32
CA GLU A 222 16.20 -3.67 -3.52
C GLU A 222 16.72 -2.26 -3.19
N THR A 223 16.62 -1.33 -4.15
CA THR A 223 17.01 0.07 -3.95
C THR A 223 16.09 0.73 -2.93
N LEU A 224 14.78 0.56 -3.09
CA LEU A 224 13.79 1.08 -2.15
C LEU A 224 13.99 0.50 -0.75
N THR A 225 14.26 -0.79 -0.63
CA THR A 225 14.53 -1.43 0.68
C THR A 225 15.71 -0.73 1.38
N ARG A 226 16.81 -0.46 0.67
CA ARG A 226 17.94 0.30 1.24
C ARG A 226 17.55 1.71 1.67
N MET A 227 16.70 2.39 0.88
CA MET A 227 16.18 3.72 1.26
C MET A 227 15.33 3.67 2.53
N LEU A 228 14.47 2.65 2.69
CA LEU A 228 13.62 2.49 3.88
C LEU A 228 14.44 2.12 5.13
N VAL A 229 15.49 1.32 5.00
CA VAL A 229 16.45 1.10 6.09
C VAL A 229 17.08 2.43 6.51
N GLY A 230 17.51 3.27 5.55
CA GLY A 230 18.02 4.60 5.82
C GLY A 230 17.04 5.50 6.58
N VAL A 231 15.72 5.40 6.31
CA VAL A 231 14.70 6.13 7.08
C VAL A 231 14.72 5.74 8.56
N VAL A 232 14.80 4.43 8.85
CA VAL A 232 14.83 3.94 10.24
C VAL A 232 16.11 4.38 10.94
N ASP A 233 17.26 4.22 10.28
CA ASP A 233 18.57 4.48 10.87
C ASP A 233 18.88 5.98 11.08
N THR A 234 18.25 6.86 10.31
CA THR A 234 18.62 8.29 10.31
C THR A 234 17.50 9.25 10.71
N ALA A 235 16.26 8.89 10.49
CA ALA A 235 15.13 9.80 10.71
C ALA A 235 14.24 9.42 11.90
N LEU A 236 14.29 8.17 12.35
CA LEU A 236 13.49 7.67 13.47
C LEU A 236 14.30 7.43 14.75
N MET A 237 15.64 7.55 14.70
CA MET A 237 16.54 7.55 15.86
C MET A 237 16.92 8.97 16.22
#